data_b4d34431c236ccbbbd3318d2804de35a
#
_entry.id   b4d34431c236ccbbbd3318d2804de35a
#
_cell.length_a   1.000
_cell.length_b   1.000
_cell.length_c   1.000
_cell.angle_alpha   90.00
_cell.angle_beta   90.00
_cell.angle_gamma   90.00
#
_symmetry.space_group_name_H-M   'P 1'
#
loop_
_entity.id
_entity.type
_entity.pdbx_description
1 polymer ?
#
loop_
_entity_poly.entity_id
_entity_poly.type
_entity_poly.pdbx_seq_one_letter_code
_entity_poly.pdbx_strand_id
1 'polypeptide(L)'
;LLITGNADAAVLLMPAAAIGGIGGQLLAALVAAGAVAAFLATSSGLLVSVAGALSTDVLRGRVRDFRLAAVIGGVIPIVLSLAAASLELSRTVGLVFAVSASTLCPLLVLGIWWRGLTAPGAIAGLLVGGVSSGLATSLAIARAVPGDALGGWPAIIVGYPAAVTVPLGFVTMIVVSLATRHALPTGLSRTFARMHVPERLGMGIERLPKE
;
A
#
# COMPACT_ATOMS: atom_id res chain seq x y z
N LEU A 1 26.55 -14.04 1.37
CA LEU A 1 25.91 -14.62 2.56
C LEU A 1 26.94 -14.89 3.68
N LEU A 2 28.11 -15.46 3.35
CA LEU A 2 29.14 -15.79 4.34
C LEU A 2 29.86 -14.56 4.93
N ILE A 3 29.83 -13.40 4.28
CA ILE A 3 30.58 -12.21 4.69
C ILE A 3 29.73 -11.23 5.50
N THR A 4 28.42 -11.15 5.25
CA THR A 4 27.56 -10.15 5.91
C THR A 4 26.39 -10.75 6.70
N GLY A 5 26.11 -12.04 6.54
CA GLY A 5 24.95 -12.70 7.17
C GLY A 5 23.58 -12.17 6.70
N ASN A 6 23.55 -11.20 5.78
CA ASN A 6 22.36 -10.50 5.32
C ASN A 6 22.07 -10.85 3.86
N ALA A 7 20.96 -11.52 3.61
CA ALA A 7 20.51 -11.88 2.25
C ALA A 7 20.23 -10.63 1.38
N ASP A 8 19.76 -9.56 1.99
CA ASP A 8 19.40 -8.30 1.30
C ASP A 8 20.62 -7.60 0.68
N ALA A 9 21.82 -7.77 1.26
CA ALA A 9 23.05 -7.21 0.71
C ALA A 9 23.67 -8.05 -0.43
N ALA A 10 23.18 -9.26 -0.69
CA ALA A 10 23.78 -10.18 -1.63
C ALA A 10 23.85 -9.61 -3.06
N VAL A 11 22.78 -8.93 -3.50
CA VAL A 11 22.71 -8.31 -4.84
C VAL A 11 23.75 -7.21 -5.01
N LEU A 12 23.99 -6.40 -3.96
CA LEU A 12 24.95 -5.29 -4.00
C LEU A 12 26.41 -5.79 -4.01
N LEU A 13 26.66 -6.92 -3.37
CA LEU A 13 28.00 -7.50 -3.24
C LEU A 13 28.34 -8.50 -4.36
N MET A 14 27.34 -8.99 -5.08
CA MET A 14 27.50 -9.98 -6.14
C MET A 14 28.52 -9.58 -7.22
N PRO A 15 28.55 -8.34 -7.74
CA PRO A 15 29.53 -7.95 -8.76
C PRO A 15 30.98 -8.02 -8.25
N ALA A 16 31.22 -7.61 -7.01
CA ALA A 16 32.54 -7.69 -6.39
C ALA A 16 33.00 -9.14 -6.18
N ALA A 17 32.06 -10.03 -5.81
CA ALA A 17 32.35 -11.44 -5.59
C ALA A 17 32.55 -12.23 -6.91
N ALA A 18 31.79 -11.87 -7.96
CA ALA A 18 31.80 -12.59 -9.24
C ALA A 18 33.01 -12.23 -10.14
N ILE A 19 33.36 -10.94 -10.21
CA ILE A 19 34.43 -10.46 -11.13
C ILE A 19 35.77 -10.37 -10.41
N GLY A 20 35.76 -10.04 -9.10
CA GLY A 20 36.95 -9.81 -8.30
C GLY A 20 37.73 -8.56 -8.73
N GLY A 21 38.81 -8.23 -7.99
CA GLY A 21 39.70 -7.12 -8.32
C GLY A 21 39.01 -5.74 -8.32
N ILE A 22 39.72 -4.76 -8.90
CA ILE A 22 39.26 -3.35 -8.97
C ILE A 22 37.99 -3.22 -9.82
N GLY A 23 37.86 -3.97 -10.91
CA GLY A 23 36.69 -3.94 -11.79
C GLY A 23 35.40 -4.36 -11.08
N GLY A 24 35.46 -5.45 -10.30
CA GLY A 24 34.34 -5.92 -9.53
C GLY A 24 33.91 -4.92 -8.42
N GLN A 25 34.90 -4.27 -7.78
CA GLN A 25 34.63 -3.23 -6.77
C GLN A 25 33.97 -1.98 -7.38
N LEU A 26 34.45 -1.52 -8.53
CA LEU A 26 33.85 -0.38 -9.24
C LEU A 26 32.41 -0.68 -9.67
N LEU A 27 32.16 -1.90 -10.17
CA LEU A 27 30.82 -2.31 -10.56
C LEU A 27 29.87 -2.42 -9.37
N ALA A 28 30.34 -2.97 -8.24
CA ALA A 28 29.57 -3.02 -7.00
C ALA A 28 29.26 -1.63 -6.47
N ALA A 29 30.21 -0.69 -6.53
CA ALA A 29 29.98 0.70 -6.14
C ALA A 29 28.93 1.40 -7.04
N LEU A 30 28.99 1.13 -8.36
CA LEU A 30 27.98 1.66 -9.31
C LEU A 30 26.59 1.12 -9.03
N VAL A 31 26.46 -0.18 -8.78
CA VAL A 31 25.18 -0.82 -8.41
C VAL A 31 24.66 -0.27 -7.09
N ALA A 32 25.51 -0.11 -6.10
CA ALA A 32 25.13 0.48 -4.80
C ALA A 32 24.66 1.93 -4.96
N ALA A 33 25.39 2.75 -5.73
CA ALA A 33 24.99 4.12 -6.02
C ALA A 33 23.63 4.20 -6.74
N GLY A 34 23.42 3.31 -7.74
CA GLY A 34 22.13 3.20 -8.43
C GLY A 34 20.99 2.81 -7.52
N ALA A 35 21.22 1.84 -6.61
CA ALA A 35 20.22 1.45 -5.62
C ALA A 35 19.84 2.60 -4.66
N VAL A 36 20.84 3.32 -4.13
CA VAL A 36 20.61 4.49 -3.27
C VAL A 36 19.84 5.58 -4.02
N ALA A 37 20.21 5.87 -5.27
CA ALA A 37 19.51 6.84 -6.11
C ALA A 37 18.04 6.44 -6.33
N ALA A 38 17.76 5.17 -6.60
CA ALA A 38 16.41 4.64 -6.77
C ALA A 38 15.58 4.77 -5.47
N PHE A 39 16.15 4.43 -4.32
CA PHE A 39 15.47 4.59 -3.02
C PHE A 39 15.13 6.04 -2.72
N LEU A 40 16.07 6.97 -2.96
CA LEU A 40 15.84 8.40 -2.75
C LEU A 40 14.77 8.95 -3.69
N ALA A 41 14.79 8.57 -4.98
CA ALA A 41 13.79 8.99 -5.95
C ALA A 41 12.39 8.51 -5.58
N THR A 42 12.25 7.23 -5.20
CA THR A 42 10.97 6.63 -4.80
C THR A 42 10.46 7.28 -3.51
N SER A 43 11.30 7.40 -2.49
CA SER A 43 10.93 7.97 -1.19
C SER A 43 10.51 9.43 -1.32
N SER A 44 11.22 10.23 -2.12
CA SER A 44 10.85 11.64 -2.34
C SER A 44 9.51 11.77 -3.08
N GLY A 45 9.26 10.95 -4.10
CA GLY A 45 8.00 10.93 -4.83
C GLY A 45 6.81 10.57 -3.94
N LEU A 46 6.97 9.52 -3.13
CA LEU A 46 5.95 9.12 -2.15
C LEU A 46 5.70 10.19 -1.08
N LEU A 47 6.76 10.83 -0.57
CA LEU A 47 6.64 11.91 0.42
C LEU A 47 5.85 13.10 -0.14
N VAL A 48 6.14 13.52 -1.37
CA VAL A 48 5.41 14.60 -2.03
C VAL A 48 3.95 14.24 -2.23
N SER A 49 3.65 13.01 -2.65
CA SER A 49 2.28 12.52 -2.84
C SER A 49 1.49 12.49 -1.53
N VAL A 50 2.09 11.95 -0.46
CA VAL A 50 1.45 11.90 0.88
C VAL A 50 1.27 13.31 1.44
N ALA A 51 2.28 14.18 1.33
CA ALA A 51 2.19 15.57 1.77
C ALA A 51 1.12 16.34 1.00
N GLY A 52 1.00 16.11 -0.31
CA GLY A 52 -0.05 16.67 -1.15
C GLY A 52 -1.44 16.25 -0.67
N ALA A 53 -1.70 14.96 -0.55
CA ALA A 53 -2.97 14.44 -0.09
C ALA A 53 -3.32 14.93 1.33
N LEU A 54 -2.36 14.86 2.27
CA LEU A 54 -2.59 15.31 3.64
C LEU A 54 -2.86 16.82 3.73
N SER A 55 -2.17 17.63 2.91
CA SER A 55 -2.37 19.08 2.91
C SER A 55 -3.71 19.50 2.30
N THR A 56 -4.18 18.80 1.27
CA THR A 56 -5.43 19.13 0.56
C THR A 56 -6.66 18.53 1.24
N ASP A 57 -6.58 17.26 1.68
CA ASP A 57 -7.74 16.51 2.14
C ASP A 57 -7.98 16.66 3.66
N VAL A 58 -6.91 16.83 4.44
CA VAL A 58 -6.99 16.92 5.92
C VAL A 58 -6.76 18.34 6.40
N LEU A 59 -5.80 19.04 5.82
CA LEU A 59 -5.48 20.43 6.14
C LEU A 59 -6.17 21.38 5.15
N ARG A 60 -5.93 22.66 5.27
CA ARG A 60 -6.64 23.70 4.47
C ARG A 60 -6.00 24.02 3.11
N GLY A 61 -5.05 23.21 2.62
CA GLY A 61 -4.41 23.39 1.31
C GLY A 61 -3.47 24.59 1.18
N ARG A 62 -3.02 25.20 2.28
CA ARG A 62 -2.07 26.30 2.26
C ARG A 62 -0.64 25.79 2.11
N VAL A 63 0.27 26.61 1.58
CA VAL A 63 1.71 26.25 1.43
C VAL A 63 2.35 25.84 2.77
N ARG A 64 1.95 26.51 3.87
CA ARG A 64 2.43 26.17 5.22
C ARG A 64 1.93 24.79 5.68
N ASP A 65 0.73 24.43 5.28
CA ASP A 65 0.11 23.14 5.62
C ASP A 65 0.80 22.01 4.85
N PHE A 66 1.25 22.25 3.61
CA PHE A 66 2.08 21.32 2.86
C PHE A 66 3.41 21.01 3.55
N ARG A 67 4.10 22.03 4.07
CA ARG A 67 5.35 21.84 4.81
C ARG A 67 5.13 21.02 6.09
N LEU A 68 4.06 21.32 6.83
CA LEU A 68 3.68 20.54 8.01
C LEU A 68 3.35 19.09 7.64
N ALA A 69 2.57 18.90 6.58
CA ALA A 69 2.22 17.59 6.06
C ALA A 69 3.47 16.79 5.61
N ALA A 70 4.45 17.45 4.98
CA ALA A 70 5.70 16.82 4.57
C ALA A 70 6.55 16.40 5.78
N VAL A 71 6.61 17.21 6.84
CA VAL A 71 7.32 16.85 8.07
C VAL A 71 6.65 15.64 8.75
N ILE A 72 5.34 15.68 8.92
CA ILE A 72 4.58 14.56 9.52
C ILE A 72 4.73 13.30 8.66
N GLY A 73 4.53 13.43 7.34
CA GLY A 73 4.66 12.34 6.39
C GLY A 73 6.08 11.77 6.28
N GLY A 74 7.11 12.53 6.66
CA GLY A 74 8.49 12.06 6.72
C GLY A 74 8.87 11.43 8.07
N VAL A 75 8.44 12.03 9.17
CA VAL A 75 8.77 11.54 10.52
C VAL A 75 8.15 10.17 10.81
N ILE A 76 6.88 9.97 10.43
CA ILE A 76 6.18 8.70 10.68
C ILE A 76 6.90 7.50 10.05
N PRO A 77 7.28 7.50 8.75
CA PRO A 77 8.04 6.40 8.17
C PRO A 77 9.41 6.18 8.81
N ILE A 78 10.10 7.25 9.23
CA ILE A 78 11.40 7.14 9.91
C ILE A 78 11.22 6.37 11.23
N VAL A 79 10.25 6.74 12.05
CA VAL A 79 9.99 6.05 13.33
C VAL A 79 9.59 4.59 13.08
N LEU A 80 8.73 4.32 12.10
CA LEU A 80 8.33 2.97 11.73
C LEU A 80 9.51 2.14 11.20
N SER A 81 10.41 2.75 10.41
CA SER A 81 11.60 2.06 9.90
C SER A 81 12.57 1.66 11.00
N LEU A 82 12.72 2.49 12.03
CA LEU A 82 13.53 2.15 13.20
C LEU A 82 12.93 0.97 13.99
N ALA A 83 11.61 0.91 14.11
CA ALA A 83 10.92 -0.22 14.74
C ALA A 83 11.06 -1.51 13.92
N ALA A 84 11.08 -1.40 12.59
CA ALA A 84 11.20 -2.52 11.65
C ALA A 84 12.67 -2.90 11.32
N ALA A 85 13.67 -2.18 11.84
CA ALA A 85 15.08 -2.36 11.48
C ALA A 85 15.65 -3.76 11.76
N SER A 86 15.01 -4.54 12.63
CA SER A 86 15.39 -5.92 12.93
C SER A 86 14.80 -6.97 11.99
N LEU A 87 13.92 -6.55 11.06
CA LEU A 87 13.28 -7.45 10.10
C LEU A 87 14.06 -7.47 8.78
N GLU A 88 13.99 -8.60 8.08
CA GLU A 88 14.48 -8.69 6.70
C GLU A 88 13.66 -7.79 5.78
N LEU A 89 14.32 -7.18 4.79
CA LEU A 89 13.69 -6.25 3.85
C LEU A 89 12.51 -6.88 3.11
N SER A 90 12.66 -8.10 2.63
CA SER A 90 11.62 -8.85 1.92
C SER A 90 10.36 -9.03 2.77
N ARG A 91 10.53 -9.35 4.04
CA ARG A 91 9.43 -9.50 5.00
C ARG A 91 8.74 -8.17 5.29
N THR A 92 9.51 -7.11 5.51
CA THR A 92 8.99 -5.75 5.75
C THR A 92 8.16 -5.28 4.57
N VAL A 93 8.65 -5.43 3.34
CA VAL A 93 7.93 -5.07 2.11
C VAL A 93 6.64 -5.89 1.99
N GLY A 94 6.69 -7.20 2.25
CA GLY A 94 5.51 -8.07 2.25
C GLY A 94 4.41 -7.62 3.22
N LEU A 95 4.78 -7.21 4.43
CA LEU A 95 3.85 -6.71 5.44
C LEU A 95 3.21 -5.36 5.02
N VAL A 96 3.98 -4.45 4.45
CA VAL A 96 3.46 -3.16 3.93
C VAL A 96 2.47 -3.41 2.78
N PHE A 97 2.80 -4.31 1.85
CA PHE A 97 1.88 -4.69 0.79
C PHE A 97 0.62 -5.39 1.32
N ALA A 98 0.72 -6.17 2.39
CA ALA A 98 -0.42 -6.79 3.02
C ALA A 98 -1.42 -5.75 3.54
N VAL A 99 -0.94 -4.68 4.20
CA VAL A 99 -1.79 -3.56 4.66
C VAL A 99 -2.45 -2.85 3.48
N SER A 100 -1.66 -2.49 2.46
CA SER A 100 -2.17 -1.79 1.28
C SER A 100 -3.17 -2.64 0.49
N ALA A 101 -2.90 -3.93 0.31
CA ALA A 101 -3.80 -4.84 -0.38
C ALA A 101 -5.11 -5.05 0.39
N SER A 102 -5.06 -5.14 1.72
CA SER A 102 -6.25 -5.35 2.56
C SER A 102 -7.18 -4.15 2.60
N THR A 103 -6.66 -2.95 2.34
CA THR A 103 -7.43 -1.70 2.31
C THR A 103 -7.85 -1.31 0.90
N LEU A 104 -6.88 -1.13 0.01
CA LEU A 104 -7.10 -0.53 -1.30
C LEU A 104 -7.61 -1.51 -2.35
N CYS A 105 -7.19 -2.79 -2.31
CA CYS A 105 -7.59 -3.76 -3.33
C CYS A 105 -9.12 -3.99 -3.34
N PRO A 106 -9.78 -4.29 -2.19
CA PRO A 106 -11.24 -4.41 -2.17
C PRO A 106 -11.95 -3.14 -2.62
N LEU A 107 -11.47 -1.97 -2.18
CA LEU A 107 -12.05 -0.68 -2.54
C LEU A 107 -11.98 -0.42 -4.04
N LEU A 108 -10.82 -0.60 -4.66
CA LEU A 108 -10.63 -0.34 -6.08
C LEU A 108 -11.39 -1.36 -6.95
N VAL A 109 -11.29 -2.65 -6.61
CA VAL A 109 -11.98 -3.69 -7.38
C VAL A 109 -13.49 -3.51 -7.31
N LEU A 110 -14.06 -3.37 -6.12
CA LEU A 110 -15.51 -3.18 -5.97
C LEU A 110 -15.95 -1.80 -6.48
N GLY A 111 -15.16 -0.75 -6.27
CA GLY A 111 -15.49 0.60 -6.75
C GLY A 111 -15.55 0.71 -8.27
N ILE A 112 -14.69 -0.01 -8.99
CA ILE A 112 -14.64 0.02 -10.45
C ILE A 112 -15.68 -0.95 -11.07
N TRP A 113 -15.82 -2.16 -10.52
CA TRP A 113 -16.58 -3.23 -11.16
C TRP A 113 -17.98 -3.45 -10.56
N TRP A 114 -18.21 -3.04 -9.31
CA TRP A 114 -19.47 -3.32 -8.63
C TRP A 114 -20.27 -2.05 -8.30
N ARG A 115 -21.42 -1.89 -8.96
CA ARG A 115 -22.33 -0.74 -8.77
C ARG A 115 -23.01 -0.69 -7.40
N GLY A 116 -22.91 -1.73 -6.60
CA GLY A 116 -23.55 -1.85 -5.29
C GLY A 116 -22.71 -1.28 -4.14
N LEU A 117 -21.50 -0.78 -4.38
CA LEU A 117 -20.64 -0.24 -3.33
C LEU A 117 -21.22 1.06 -2.78
N THR A 118 -21.44 1.10 -1.47
CA THR A 118 -21.91 2.29 -0.75
C THR A 118 -20.76 2.95 0.02
N ALA A 119 -20.87 4.26 0.30
CA ALA A 119 -19.86 4.95 1.10
C ALA A 119 -19.67 4.33 2.51
N PRO A 120 -20.73 3.97 3.26
CA PRO A 120 -20.57 3.25 4.53
C PRO A 120 -19.86 1.89 4.37
N GLY A 121 -20.17 1.15 3.29
CA GLY A 121 -19.52 -0.12 2.99
C GLY A 121 -18.03 0.03 2.70
N ALA A 122 -17.66 1.04 1.90
CA ALA A 122 -16.27 1.36 1.61
C ALA A 122 -15.49 1.73 2.89
N ILE A 123 -16.05 2.59 3.74
CA ILE A 123 -15.43 2.99 5.01
C ILE A 123 -15.27 1.79 5.95
N ALA A 124 -16.31 0.98 6.11
CA ALA A 124 -16.26 -0.21 6.96
C ALA A 124 -15.19 -1.21 6.50
N GLY A 125 -15.10 -1.47 5.20
CA GLY A 125 -14.09 -2.37 4.65
C GLY A 125 -12.66 -1.82 4.77
N LEU A 126 -12.46 -0.52 4.55
CA LEU A 126 -11.17 0.14 4.78
C LEU A 126 -10.73 0.03 6.25
N LEU A 127 -11.66 0.28 7.19
CA LEU A 127 -11.37 0.18 8.61
C LEU A 127 -11.07 -1.27 9.04
N VAL A 128 -11.92 -2.21 8.66
CA VAL A 128 -11.72 -3.62 9.03
C VAL A 128 -10.47 -4.18 8.37
N GLY A 129 -10.27 -3.97 7.08
CA GLY A 129 -9.08 -4.40 6.35
C GLY A 129 -7.80 -3.74 6.89
N GLY A 130 -7.84 -2.42 7.14
CA GLY A 130 -6.71 -1.66 7.67
C GLY A 130 -6.36 -2.03 9.11
N VAL A 131 -7.35 -2.10 10.00
CA VAL A 131 -7.13 -2.44 11.41
C VAL A 131 -6.66 -3.89 11.56
N SER A 132 -7.31 -4.83 10.87
CA SER A 132 -6.91 -6.26 10.96
C SER A 132 -5.50 -6.50 10.41
N SER A 133 -5.17 -5.91 9.26
CA SER A 133 -3.82 -6.06 8.70
C SER A 133 -2.76 -5.27 9.47
N GLY A 134 -3.10 -4.09 9.99
CA GLY A 134 -2.23 -3.30 10.85
C GLY A 134 -1.91 -4.01 12.18
N LEU A 135 -2.91 -4.61 12.81
CA LEU A 135 -2.72 -5.43 14.00
C LEU A 135 -1.86 -6.67 13.71
N ALA A 136 -2.14 -7.39 12.64
CA ALA A 136 -1.35 -8.55 12.23
C ALA A 136 0.11 -8.16 11.94
N THR A 137 0.32 -7.03 11.27
CA THR A 137 1.67 -6.49 11.00
C THR A 137 2.39 -6.06 12.28
N SER A 138 1.71 -5.36 13.19
CA SER A 138 2.32 -4.94 14.46
C SER A 138 2.69 -6.12 15.36
N LEU A 139 1.87 -7.17 15.40
CA LEU A 139 2.18 -8.42 16.09
C LEU A 139 3.38 -9.14 15.47
N ALA A 140 3.46 -9.15 14.13
CA ALA A 140 4.59 -9.74 13.41
C ALA A 140 5.91 -8.97 13.70
N ILE A 141 5.86 -7.64 13.78
CA ILE A 141 7.02 -6.79 14.15
C ILE A 141 7.41 -6.99 15.61
N ALA A 142 6.45 -7.00 16.51
CA ALA A 142 6.71 -7.19 17.96
C ALA A 142 7.24 -8.57 18.31
N ARG A 143 7.32 -9.51 17.35
CA ARG A 143 7.72 -10.92 17.58
C ARG A 143 6.89 -11.61 18.68
N ALA A 144 5.70 -11.09 18.95
CA ALA A 144 4.82 -11.63 20.00
C ALA A 144 4.33 -13.05 19.67
N VAL A 145 4.38 -13.44 18.39
CA VAL A 145 4.06 -14.79 17.93
C VAL A 145 5.17 -15.24 16.97
N PRO A 146 6.13 -16.09 17.42
CA PRO A 146 7.08 -16.72 16.52
C PRO A 146 6.32 -17.61 15.55
N GLY A 147 6.43 -17.32 14.23
CA GLY A 147 5.78 -18.11 13.19
C GLY A 147 6.14 -19.61 13.27
N ASP A 148 7.34 -19.91 13.73
CA ASP A 148 7.85 -21.28 13.90
C ASP A 148 7.26 -22.03 15.11
N ALA A 149 6.68 -21.30 16.08
CA ALA A 149 6.06 -21.91 17.26
C ALA A 149 4.62 -22.40 16.97
N LEU A 150 4.00 -21.89 15.90
CA LEU A 150 2.67 -22.25 15.46
C LEU A 150 2.81 -23.16 14.23
N GLY A 151 2.95 -24.46 14.42
CA GLY A 151 2.92 -25.40 13.30
C GLY A 151 1.59 -25.34 12.52
N GLY A 152 1.62 -25.58 11.19
CA GLY A 152 0.43 -25.70 10.36
C GLY A 152 -0.21 -24.37 9.91
N TRP A 153 -1.53 -24.35 9.72
CA TRP A 153 -2.29 -23.22 9.20
C TRP A 153 -2.12 -21.88 9.96
N PRO A 154 -2.02 -21.86 11.31
CA PRO A 154 -1.81 -20.61 12.04
C PRO A 154 -0.50 -19.90 11.70
N ALA A 155 0.56 -20.64 11.43
CA ALA A 155 1.86 -20.08 11.02
C ALA A 155 1.76 -19.35 9.68
N ILE A 156 0.98 -19.89 8.73
CA ILE A 156 0.74 -19.26 7.43
C ILE A 156 -0.03 -17.95 7.58
N ILE A 157 -1.05 -17.91 8.43
CA ILE A 157 -1.88 -16.72 8.68
C ILE A 157 -1.04 -15.58 9.29
N VAL A 158 -0.16 -15.91 10.23
CA VAL A 158 0.74 -14.92 10.85
C VAL A 158 1.86 -14.50 9.90
N GLY A 159 2.39 -15.42 9.10
CA GLY A 159 3.43 -15.15 8.12
C GLY A 159 2.94 -14.33 6.92
N TYR A 160 1.69 -14.57 6.49
CA TYR A 160 1.07 -13.93 5.32
C TYR A 160 -0.31 -13.39 5.67
N PRO A 161 -0.42 -12.32 6.45
CA PRO A 161 -1.70 -11.80 6.94
C PRO A 161 -2.66 -11.41 5.82
N ALA A 162 -2.16 -11.01 4.66
CA ALA A 162 -2.97 -10.66 3.48
C ALA A 162 -3.91 -11.79 3.04
N ALA A 163 -3.53 -13.06 3.24
CA ALA A 163 -4.36 -14.21 2.86
C ALA A 163 -5.72 -14.23 3.57
N VAL A 164 -5.80 -13.65 4.76
CA VAL A 164 -7.04 -13.57 5.54
C VAL A 164 -7.62 -12.17 5.52
N THR A 165 -6.79 -11.14 5.65
CA THR A 165 -7.26 -9.75 5.79
C THR A 165 -7.82 -9.17 4.49
N VAL A 166 -7.32 -9.59 3.33
CA VAL A 166 -7.87 -9.17 2.02
C VAL A 166 -9.28 -9.72 1.81
N PRO A 167 -9.53 -11.05 1.89
CA PRO A 167 -10.89 -11.58 1.81
C PRO A 167 -11.83 -10.98 2.85
N LEU A 168 -11.36 -10.74 4.07
CA LEU A 168 -12.14 -10.10 5.13
C LEU A 168 -12.57 -8.68 4.72
N GLY A 169 -11.69 -7.90 4.11
CA GLY A 169 -12.00 -6.58 3.56
C GLY A 169 -13.08 -6.65 2.48
N PHE A 170 -12.96 -7.59 1.53
CA PHE A 170 -13.99 -7.82 0.50
C PHE A 170 -15.34 -8.18 1.11
N VAL A 171 -15.38 -9.18 1.97
CA VAL A 171 -16.62 -9.64 2.62
C VAL A 171 -17.28 -8.50 3.39
N THR A 172 -16.50 -7.75 4.18
CA THR A 172 -17.02 -6.62 4.96
C THR A 172 -17.61 -5.54 4.05
N MET A 173 -16.88 -5.13 2.98
CA MET A 173 -17.39 -4.14 2.03
C MET A 173 -18.68 -4.60 1.36
N ILE A 174 -18.76 -5.86 0.94
CA ILE A 174 -19.95 -6.40 0.29
C ILE A 174 -21.11 -6.46 1.27
N VAL A 175 -20.94 -7.04 2.45
CA VAL A 175 -22.00 -7.22 3.45
C VAL A 175 -22.56 -5.87 3.90
N VAL A 176 -21.70 -4.93 4.28
CA VAL A 176 -22.14 -3.60 4.72
C VAL A 176 -22.79 -2.83 3.56
N SER A 177 -22.27 -2.91 2.33
CA SER A 177 -22.90 -2.26 1.18
C SER A 177 -24.27 -2.86 0.84
N LEU A 178 -24.45 -4.16 0.99
CA LEU A 178 -25.75 -4.81 0.82
C LEU A 178 -26.74 -4.37 1.90
N ALA A 179 -26.30 -4.21 3.14
CA ALA A 179 -27.11 -3.73 4.25
C ALA A 179 -27.48 -2.23 4.11
N THR A 180 -26.62 -1.45 3.46
CA THR A 180 -26.78 0.01 3.32
C THR A 180 -27.17 0.45 1.90
N ARG A 181 -27.85 -0.39 1.13
CA ARG A 181 -28.25 -0.10 -0.26
C ARG A 181 -29.05 1.19 -0.44
N HIS A 182 -29.79 1.62 0.57
CA HIS A 182 -30.53 2.87 0.57
C HIS A 182 -29.62 4.12 0.50
N ALA A 183 -28.35 3.99 0.82
CA ALA A 183 -27.37 5.07 0.76
C ALA A 183 -26.70 5.21 -0.64
N LEU A 184 -27.18 4.51 -1.66
CA LEU A 184 -26.67 4.64 -3.02
C LEU A 184 -27.08 5.99 -3.62
N PRO A 185 -26.13 6.76 -4.19
CA PRO A 185 -26.44 8.05 -4.81
C PRO A 185 -27.31 7.89 -6.05
N THR A 186 -28.26 8.81 -6.25
CA THR A 186 -29.06 8.91 -7.46
C THR A 186 -28.14 9.28 -8.66
N GLY A 187 -28.23 8.54 -9.76
CA GLY A 187 -27.40 8.80 -10.96
C GLY A 187 -26.14 7.92 -11.09
N LEU A 188 -25.96 6.95 -10.20
CA LEU A 188 -24.81 6.02 -10.21
C LEU A 188 -24.61 5.33 -11.57
N SER A 189 -25.70 4.94 -12.27
CA SER A 189 -25.66 4.31 -13.58
C SER A 189 -25.00 5.20 -14.64
N ARG A 190 -25.24 6.52 -14.58
CA ARG A 190 -24.64 7.49 -15.52
C ARG A 190 -23.14 7.65 -15.28
N THR A 191 -22.70 7.66 -14.01
CA THR A 191 -21.28 7.73 -13.64
C THR A 191 -20.54 6.46 -14.10
N PHE A 192 -21.14 5.29 -13.88
CA PHE A 192 -20.56 4.01 -14.32
C PHE A 192 -20.52 3.93 -15.87
N ALA A 193 -21.53 4.40 -16.56
CA ALA A 193 -21.53 4.46 -18.03
C ALA A 193 -20.36 5.34 -18.53
N ARG A 194 -20.12 6.50 -17.93
CA ARG A 194 -18.99 7.37 -18.29
C ARG A 194 -17.62 6.72 -18.05
N MET A 195 -17.46 5.93 -17.00
CA MET A 195 -16.20 5.25 -16.72
C MET A 195 -15.90 4.09 -17.67
N HIS A 196 -16.94 3.40 -18.16
CA HIS A 196 -16.75 2.15 -18.90
C HIS A 196 -17.04 2.27 -20.41
N VAL A 197 -17.72 3.34 -20.85
CA VAL A 197 -18.01 3.56 -22.27
C VAL A 197 -16.94 4.49 -22.85
N PRO A 198 -16.17 4.04 -23.87
CA PRO A 198 -15.19 4.89 -24.54
C PRO A 198 -15.87 6.12 -25.14
N GLU A 199 -15.32 7.31 -24.93
CA GLU A 199 -15.82 8.59 -25.46
C GLU A 199 -16.01 8.58 -26.98
N ARG A 200 -15.23 7.75 -27.69
CA ARG A 200 -15.31 7.58 -29.17
C ARG A 200 -16.62 7.02 -29.66
N LEU A 201 -17.43 6.38 -28.84
CA LEU A 201 -18.72 5.81 -29.25
C LEU A 201 -19.88 6.80 -29.13
N GLY A 202 -19.69 8.00 -28.62
CA GLY A 202 -20.72 9.04 -28.52
C GLY A 202 -21.91 8.70 -27.64
N MET A 203 -21.99 7.49 -27.11
CA MET A 203 -23.06 6.99 -26.28
C MET A 203 -22.85 7.41 -24.82
N GLY A 204 -23.10 8.64 -24.50
CA GLY A 204 -22.98 9.11 -23.10
C GLY A 204 -22.86 10.61 -22.98
N ILE A 205 -22.70 11.31 -24.07
CA ILE A 205 -22.67 12.77 -24.10
C ILE A 205 -23.99 13.26 -24.70
N GLU A 206 -25.09 13.00 -24.05
CA GLU A 206 -26.21 13.93 -24.16
C GLU A 206 -25.75 15.23 -23.50
N ARG A 207 -25.55 16.24 -24.33
CA ARG A 207 -25.32 17.61 -23.87
C ARG A 207 -26.55 17.98 -23.05
N LEU A 208 -26.37 17.99 -21.72
CA LEU A 208 -27.40 18.53 -20.84
C LEU A 208 -27.62 20.00 -21.25
N PRO A 209 -28.87 20.46 -21.46
CA PRO A 209 -29.15 21.88 -21.61
C PRO A 209 -28.56 22.57 -20.38
N LYS A 210 -27.83 23.64 -20.63
CA LYS A 210 -27.39 24.56 -19.59
C LYS A 210 -28.62 25.24 -19.04
N GLU A 211 -29.06 24.90 -17.82
CA GLU A 211 -29.88 25.77 -17.01
C GLU A 211 -28.99 26.71 -16.21
#